data_17b51f9fce778eb2ce73c0241c0303da
#
_entry.id   17b51f9fce778eb2ce73c0241c0303da
#
_cell.length_a   1.000
_cell.length_b   1.000
_cell.length_c   1.000
_cell.angle_alpha   90.00
_cell.angle_beta   90.00
_cell.angle_gamma   90.00
#
_symmetry.space_group_name_H-M   'P 1'
#
loop_
_entity.id
_entity.type
_entity.pdbx_description
1 polymer ?
#
loop_
_entity_poly.entity_id
_entity_poly.type
_entity_poly.pdbx_seq_one_letter_code
_entity_poly.pdbx_strand_id
1 'polypeptide(L)'
;VPTSLISQFPDSFTPSKLQVDVINQIDNAFKNGKKFVICCAPTGSGKSFIAKTLANASNLPSESFEQLIRSYDAYKVDFDGNYSYEQECKDESAFGTFALTITKSLQDQYQELFANTDALKGKTNYICDVDNNYDAELAPCTFAPTLRDTCWAENRCPYYNARNEAMLSQFAVLNYKMFLSLPGHIKRKNYLICDEASELEDELIRQFSIEINYEKLSNYNIACELLVTDNRDRAYNWISVLLENISNELSAFLSKASKKQNLLSQTEKIKYQFLKNMHRSLTIISTHWHECEFVVDIDSKRVILTPLHANTLSKYIFNHGEKIVLMSATIIDHKHFAKSLGITDYEYIEVESTFDPAKSPI
;
A
#
# COMPACT_ATOMS: atom_id res chain seq x y z
N VAL A 1 -25.53 -7.35 23.00
CA VAL A 1 -26.22 -6.86 21.79
C VAL A 1 -25.15 -6.23 20.92
N PRO A 2 -24.95 -6.64 19.68
CA PRO A 2 -23.98 -6.00 18.82
C PRO A 2 -24.38 -4.52 18.66
N THR A 3 -23.48 -3.64 19.02
CA THR A 3 -23.67 -2.18 18.95
C THR A 3 -23.81 -1.79 17.47
N SER A 4 -24.82 -0.98 17.15
CA SER A 4 -25.02 -0.48 15.77
C SER A 4 -23.86 0.41 15.37
N LEU A 5 -23.38 0.31 14.11
CA LEU A 5 -22.27 1.15 13.61
C LEU A 5 -22.55 2.64 13.78
N ILE A 6 -23.79 3.08 13.58
CA ILE A 6 -24.14 4.50 13.73
C ILE A 6 -23.91 5.04 15.15
N SER A 7 -23.97 4.19 16.18
CA SER A 7 -23.66 4.62 17.56
C SER A 7 -22.16 4.94 17.77
N GLN A 8 -21.32 4.63 16.80
CA GLN A 8 -19.89 4.92 16.80
C GLN A 8 -19.52 6.15 15.93
N PHE A 9 -20.55 6.90 15.49
CA PHE A 9 -20.31 8.15 14.77
C PHE A 9 -19.52 9.12 15.66
N PRO A 10 -18.57 9.92 15.12
CA PRO A 10 -17.76 10.81 15.94
C PRO A 10 -18.58 11.78 16.79
N ASP A 11 -18.40 11.77 18.11
CA ASP A 11 -19.22 12.52 19.09
C ASP A 11 -19.24 14.03 18.86
N SER A 12 -18.16 14.59 18.29
CA SER A 12 -18.04 16.02 18.02
C SER A 12 -18.91 16.51 16.87
N PHE A 13 -19.59 15.61 16.16
CA PHE A 13 -20.34 15.93 14.97
C PHE A 13 -21.74 15.31 14.99
N THR A 14 -22.69 15.93 14.30
CA THR A 14 -24.05 15.39 14.15
C THR A 14 -24.17 14.76 12.76
N PRO A 15 -24.50 13.46 12.63
CA PRO A 15 -24.64 12.83 11.33
C PRO A 15 -25.82 13.40 10.56
N SER A 16 -25.65 13.62 9.27
CA SER A 16 -26.73 13.92 8.36
C SER A 16 -27.61 12.66 8.16
N LYS A 17 -28.87 12.87 7.72
CA LYS A 17 -29.75 11.73 7.40
C LYS A 17 -29.09 10.76 6.40
N LEU A 18 -28.44 11.30 5.38
CA LEU A 18 -27.74 10.52 4.36
C LEU A 18 -26.63 9.66 4.99
N GLN A 19 -25.82 10.22 5.88
CA GLN A 19 -24.77 9.46 6.58
C GLN A 19 -25.36 8.35 7.46
N VAL A 20 -26.44 8.64 8.16
CA VAL A 20 -27.17 7.62 8.97
C VAL A 20 -27.65 6.47 8.07
N ASP A 21 -28.27 6.79 6.95
CA ASP A 21 -28.81 5.79 6.02
C ASP A 21 -27.68 4.92 5.43
N VAL A 22 -26.57 5.52 4.99
CA VAL A 22 -25.42 4.79 4.42
C VAL A 22 -24.75 3.91 5.47
N ILE A 23 -24.47 4.44 6.67
CA ILE A 23 -23.84 3.67 7.75
C ILE A 23 -24.72 2.48 8.16
N ASN A 24 -26.03 2.65 8.23
CA ASN A 24 -26.94 1.55 8.53
C ASN A 24 -26.96 0.48 7.42
N GLN A 25 -26.89 0.87 6.14
CA GLN A 25 -26.81 -0.08 5.04
C GLN A 25 -25.47 -0.87 5.09
N ILE A 26 -24.33 -0.20 5.37
CA ILE A 26 -23.03 -0.84 5.57
C ILE A 26 -23.10 -1.84 6.75
N ASP A 27 -23.69 -1.43 7.88
CA ASP A 27 -23.86 -2.28 9.06
C ASP A 27 -24.67 -3.55 8.73
N ASN A 28 -25.78 -3.38 8.04
CA ASN A 28 -26.64 -4.49 7.61
C ASN A 28 -25.91 -5.42 6.63
N ALA A 29 -25.17 -4.90 5.66
CA ALA A 29 -24.37 -5.71 4.74
C ALA A 29 -23.37 -6.58 5.49
N PHE A 30 -22.62 -6.01 6.43
CA PHE A 30 -21.66 -6.76 7.24
C PHE A 30 -22.31 -7.77 8.20
N LYS A 31 -23.47 -7.47 8.77
CA LYS A 31 -24.27 -8.41 9.59
C LYS A 31 -24.80 -9.58 8.77
N ASN A 32 -25.09 -9.35 7.48
CA ASN A 32 -25.50 -10.38 6.52
C ASN A 32 -24.32 -11.18 5.94
N GLY A 33 -23.11 -11.01 6.47
CA GLY A 33 -21.92 -11.78 6.10
C GLY A 33 -21.19 -11.28 4.85
N LYS A 34 -21.57 -10.13 4.30
CA LYS A 34 -20.82 -9.54 3.18
C LYS A 34 -19.43 -9.10 3.66
N LYS A 35 -18.40 -9.42 2.87
CA LYS A 35 -17.05 -8.90 3.08
C LYS A 35 -16.86 -7.52 2.44
N PHE A 36 -17.50 -7.31 1.29
CA PHE A 36 -17.32 -6.11 0.48
C PHE A 36 -18.60 -5.26 0.43
N VAL A 37 -18.41 -3.96 0.58
CA VAL A 37 -19.43 -2.94 0.31
C VAL A 37 -18.85 -1.96 -0.70
N ILE A 38 -19.58 -1.71 -1.79
CA ILE A 38 -19.25 -0.71 -2.79
C ILE A 38 -20.22 0.47 -2.59
N CYS A 39 -19.69 1.62 -2.24
CA CYS A 39 -20.47 2.82 -1.93
C CYS A 39 -20.18 3.94 -2.94
N CYS A 40 -21.14 4.19 -3.83
CA CYS A 40 -21.10 5.35 -4.72
C CYS A 40 -21.74 6.54 -4.00
N ALA A 41 -20.94 7.48 -3.56
CA ALA A 41 -21.37 8.63 -2.78
C ALA A 41 -20.70 9.90 -3.29
N PRO A 42 -21.45 10.96 -3.62
CA PRO A 42 -20.91 12.18 -4.22
C PRO A 42 -19.90 12.88 -3.33
N THR A 43 -19.10 13.76 -3.92
CA THR A 43 -18.19 14.62 -3.17
C THR A 43 -18.99 15.47 -2.18
N GLY A 44 -18.47 15.63 -0.97
CA GLY A 44 -19.16 16.38 0.10
C GLY A 44 -20.23 15.57 0.86
N SER A 45 -20.50 14.31 0.50
CA SER A 45 -21.44 13.45 1.25
C SER A 45 -20.94 13.04 2.64
N GLY A 46 -19.67 13.30 2.93
CA GLY A 46 -19.05 12.96 4.21
C GLY A 46 -18.49 11.54 4.28
N LYS A 47 -17.93 11.03 3.17
CA LYS A 47 -17.23 9.73 3.12
C LYS A 47 -16.22 9.54 4.25
N SER A 48 -15.48 10.59 4.60
CA SER A 48 -14.50 10.55 5.69
C SER A 48 -15.12 10.27 7.06
N PHE A 49 -16.36 10.71 7.31
CA PHE A 49 -17.09 10.40 8.53
C PHE A 49 -17.55 8.93 8.58
N ILE A 50 -17.89 8.35 7.43
CA ILE A 50 -18.18 6.91 7.31
C ILE A 50 -16.92 6.13 7.71
N ALA A 51 -15.75 6.52 7.17
CA ALA A 51 -14.47 5.91 7.49
C ALA A 51 -14.15 6.01 8.99
N LYS A 52 -14.33 7.18 9.60
CA LYS A 52 -14.10 7.38 11.03
C LYS A 52 -15.06 6.59 11.90
N THR A 53 -16.31 6.45 11.49
CA THR A 53 -17.32 5.63 12.21
C THR A 53 -16.90 4.17 12.25
N LEU A 54 -16.44 3.61 11.12
CA LEU A 54 -15.92 2.25 11.06
C LEU A 54 -14.66 2.08 11.92
N ALA A 55 -13.80 3.11 11.94
CA ALA A 55 -12.62 3.10 12.78
C ALA A 55 -12.99 3.06 14.28
N ASN A 56 -13.93 3.88 14.70
CA ASN A 56 -14.40 3.88 16.10
C ASN A 56 -15.07 2.56 16.50
N ALA A 57 -15.66 1.84 15.53
CA ALA A 57 -16.26 0.52 15.74
C ALA A 57 -15.26 -0.64 15.70
N SER A 58 -14.02 -0.40 15.31
CA SER A 58 -13.01 -1.45 15.19
C SER A 58 -12.43 -1.84 16.55
N ASN A 59 -11.93 -3.08 16.64
CA ASN A 59 -11.24 -3.57 17.81
C ASN A 59 -9.93 -2.79 18.06
N LEU A 60 -9.43 -2.85 19.28
CA LEU A 60 -8.07 -2.41 19.62
C LEU A 60 -7.06 -3.55 19.40
N PRO A 61 -5.77 -3.24 19.23
CA PRO A 61 -4.75 -4.27 19.09
C PRO A 61 -4.66 -5.13 20.35
N SER A 62 -4.31 -6.40 20.18
CA SER A 62 -3.94 -7.26 21.29
C SER A 62 -2.58 -6.85 21.85
N GLU A 63 -2.31 -7.17 23.12
CA GLU A 63 -1.02 -6.91 23.73
C GLU A 63 0.12 -7.65 23.02
N SER A 64 -0.13 -8.89 22.56
CA SER A 64 0.84 -9.69 21.81
C SER A 64 1.19 -9.05 20.47
N PHE A 65 0.19 -8.51 19.74
CA PHE A 65 0.44 -7.78 18.50
C PHE A 65 1.20 -6.47 18.73
N GLU A 66 0.88 -5.74 19.80
CA GLU A 66 1.62 -4.54 20.17
C GLU A 66 3.09 -4.84 20.45
N GLN A 67 3.38 -5.93 21.20
CA GLN A 67 4.73 -6.39 21.45
C GLN A 67 5.44 -6.80 20.15
N LEU A 68 4.76 -7.49 19.24
CA LEU A 68 5.31 -7.88 17.94
C LEU A 68 5.68 -6.64 17.12
N ILE A 69 4.80 -5.66 16.98
CA ILE A 69 5.06 -4.45 16.19
C ILE A 69 6.20 -3.62 16.78
N ARG A 70 6.33 -3.59 18.09
CA ARG A 70 7.43 -2.88 18.79
C ARG A 70 8.72 -3.68 18.81
N SER A 71 8.70 -4.97 18.44
CA SER A 71 9.90 -5.79 18.36
C SER A 71 10.67 -5.54 17.05
N TYR A 72 12.00 -5.65 17.15
CA TYR A 72 12.85 -5.55 15.96
C TYR A 72 12.60 -6.68 14.95
N ASP A 73 12.21 -7.86 15.41
CA ASP A 73 12.01 -9.04 14.58
C ASP A 73 10.84 -8.89 13.59
N ALA A 74 9.84 -8.09 13.93
CA ALA A 74 8.75 -7.75 13.00
C ALA A 74 9.23 -7.10 11.67
N TYR A 75 10.50 -6.71 11.62
CA TYR A 75 11.08 -5.95 10.50
C TYR A 75 12.25 -6.65 9.81
N LYS A 76 12.65 -7.80 10.31
CA LYS A 76 13.56 -8.70 9.59
C LYS A 76 12.81 -9.31 8.41
N VAL A 77 12.64 -8.53 7.37
CA VAL A 77 12.20 -9.05 6.08
C VAL A 77 13.40 -9.70 5.45
N ASP A 78 13.32 -11.00 5.23
CA ASP A 78 14.28 -11.72 4.44
C ASP A 78 14.38 -11.09 3.04
N PHE A 79 15.56 -11.07 2.46
CA PHE A 79 15.88 -10.41 1.20
C PHE A 79 15.01 -10.91 0.04
N ASP A 80 14.55 -12.15 0.13
CA ASP A 80 13.71 -12.85 -0.85
C ASP A 80 12.21 -12.63 -0.65
N GLY A 81 11.80 -11.78 0.31
CA GLY A 81 10.39 -11.57 0.62
C GLY A 81 9.71 -12.79 1.26
N ASN A 82 10.48 -13.81 1.64
CA ASN A 82 9.98 -14.97 2.35
C ASN A 82 9.72 -14.61 3.82
N TYR A 83 8.45 -14.50 4.13
CA TYR A 83 7.96 -14.19 5.45
C TYR A 83 7.87 -15.46 6.30
N SER A 84 8.90 -15.72 7.09
CA SER A 84 8.81 -16.77 8.13
C SER A 84 7.75 -16.46 9.21
N TYR A 85 7.30 -15.20 9.28
CA TYR A 85 6.30 -14.71 10.24
C TYR A 85 4.86 -14.66 9.73
N GLU A 86 4.57 -15.03 8.49
CA GLU A 86 3.17 -15.11 8.00
C GLU A 86 2.31 -16.08 8.84
N GLN A 87 2.92 -17.05 9.50
CA GLN A 87 2.23 -18.08 10.26
C GLN A 87 1.81 -17.60 11.65
N GLU A 88 2.65 -16.81 12.32
CA GLU A 88 2.37 -16.33 13.70
C GLU A 88 1.31 -15.23 13.74
N CYS A 89 1.20 -14.42 12.69
CA CYS A 89 0.18 -13.36 12.62
C CYS A 89 -1.18 -13.83 12.07
N LYS A 90 -1.31 -15.08 11.59
CA LYS A 90 -2.58 -15.60 11.05
C LYS A 90 -3.61 -15.88 12.14
N ASP A 91 -3.18 -16.10 13.34
CA ASP A 91 -4.06 -16.48 14.47
C ASP A 91 -4.53 -15.28 15.30
N GLU A 92 -4.05 -14.07 15.03
CA GLU A 92 -4.49 -12.89 15.73
C GLU A 92 -5.74 -12.28 15.10
N SER A 93 -6.71 -11.89 15.93
CA SER A 93 -7.90 -11.17 15.49
C SER A 93 -7.50 -9.83 14.85
N ALA A 94 -8.07 -9.50 13.71
CA ALA A 94 -7.85 -8.21 13.09
C ALA A 94 -8.38 -7.08 13.99
N PHE A 95 -7.72 -5.94 13.95
CA PHE A 95 -8.08 -4.76 14.74
C PHE A 95 -7.87 -3.50 13.91
N GLY A 96 -8.46 -2.38 14.35
CA GLY A 96 -8.27 -1.07 13.73
C GLY A 96 -8.75 -0.99 12.28
N THR A 97 -8.51 0.16 11.70
CA THR A 97 -8.98 0.52 10.36
C THR A 97 -7.88 1.22 9.59
N PHE A 98 -7.66 0.83 8.34
CA PHE A 98 -6.91 1.63 7.39
C PHE A 98 -7.86 2.30 6.40
N ALA A 99 -7.68 3.61 6.18
CA ALA A 99 -8.19 4.30 5.02
C ALA A 99 -7.07 4.45 3.98
N LEU A 100 -7.28 3.93 2.79
CA LEU A 100 -6.36 4.00 1.67
C LEU A 100 -6.80 5.09 0.72
N THR A 101 -5.90 6.01 0.40
CA THR A 101 -6.15 7.16 -0.46
C THR A 101 -5.17 7.19 -1.63
N ILE A 102 -5.45 7.97 -2.67
CA ILE A 102 -4.56 8.10 -3.82
C ILE A 102 -3.41 9.06 -3.51
N THR A 103 -3.70 10.17 -2.83
CA THR A 103 -2.76 11.28 -2.66
C THR A 103 -2.43 11.56 -1.20
N LYS A 104 -1.27 12.22 -0.98
CA LYS A 104 -0.88 12.71 0.35
C LYS A 104 -1.81 13.82 0.85
N SER A 105 -2.35 14.65 -0.04
CA SER A 105 -3.29 15.71 0.31
C SER A 105 -4.56 15.16 0.96
N LEU A 106 -5.06 14.02 0.47
CA LEU A 106 -6.20 13.35 1.10
C LEU A 106 -5.82 12.80 2.50
N GLN A 107 -4.59 12.32 2.70
CA GLN A 107 -4.12 11.92 4.03
C GLN A 107 -4.14 13.12 5.00
N ASP A 108 -3.63 14.28 4.56
CA ASP A 108 -3.59 15.50 5.36
C ASP A 108 -5.02 15.96 5.73
N GLN A 109 -5.99 15.89 4.81
CA GLN A 109 -7.40 16.18 5.08
C GLN A 109 -8.01 15.30 6.19
N TYR A 110 -7.69 13.99 6.20
CA TYR A 110 -8.16 13.11 7.27
C TYR A 110 -7.56 13.50 8.63
N GLN A 111 -6.28 13.87 8.67
CA GLN A 111 -5.62 14.31 9.91
C GLN A 111 -6.15 15.65 10.41
N GLU A 112 -6.43 16.59 9.51
CA GLU A 112 -7.05 17.89 9.85
C GLU A 112 -8.47 17.71 10.39
N LEU A 113 -9.23 16.80 9.81
CA LEU A 113 -10.64 16.56 10.18
C LEU A 113 -10.77 15.79 11.49
N PHE A 114 -9.85 14.88 11.78
CA PHE A 114 -9.89 13.99 12.95
C PHE A 114 -8.55 13.94 13.66
N ALA A 115 -8.46 14.60 14.83
CA ALA A 115 -7.22 14.75 15.62
C ALA A 115 -6.52 13.43 15.99
N ASN A 116 -7.27 12.32 16.11
CA ASN A 116 -6.73 11.00 16.46
C ASN A 116 -6.62 10.11 15.21
N THR A 117 -6.01 10.62 14.16
CA THR A 117 -5.75 9.89 12.91
C THR A 117 -4.27 9.87 12.64
N ASP A 118 -3.68 8.68 12.64
CA ASP A 118 -2.30 8.52 12.25
C ASP A 118 -2.17 8.46 10.73
N ALA A 119 -1.07 8.99 10.19
CA ALA A 119 -0.77 8.88 8.78
C ALA A 119 0.65 8.38 8.57
N LEU A 120 0.80 7.38 7.72
CA LEU A 120 2.12 6.91 7.32
C LEU A 120 2.41 7.34 5.89
N LYS A 121 3.47 8.13 5.74
CA LYS A 121 4.02 8.57 4.44
C LYS A 121 5.24 7.72 4.06
N GLY A 122 5.67 7.80 2.82
CA GLY A 122 6.89 7.11 2.36
C GLY A 122 8.15 7.61 3.11
N LYS A 123 9.17 6.78 3.20
CA LYS A 123 10.43 7.04 3.94
C LYS A 123 11.10 8.37 3.58
N THR A 124 10.97 8.82 2.35
CA THR A 124 11.50 10.11 1.87
C THR A 124 10.86 11.33 2.53
N ASN A 125 9.77 11.16 3.30
CA ASN A 125 9.13 12.26 4.03
C ASN A 125 9.63 12.40 5.48
N TYR A 126 10.55 11.54 5.91
CA TYR A 126 11.08 11.52 7.27
C TYR A 126 12.58 11.75 7.23
N ILE A 127 13.05 12.82 7.85
CA ILE A 127 14.49 13.13 7.97
C ILE A 127 15.12 12.16 8.97
N CYS A 128 16.31 11.64 8.66
CA CYS A 128 17.04 10.78 9.56
C CYS A 128 17.56 11.58 10.77
N ASP A 129 17.30 11.12 11.99
CA ASP A 129 17.74 11.78 13.22
C ASP A 129 19.24 11.63 13.48
N VAL A 130 19.89 10.61 12.91
CA VAL A 130 21.33 10.36 13.06
C VAL A 130 22.16 11.20 12.08
N ASP A 131 21.63 11.41 10.87
CA ASP A 131 22.27 12.20 9.82
C ASP A 131 21.20 12.92 9.01
N ASN A 132 20.96 14.17 9.34
CA ASN A 132 19.91 15.00 8.74
C ASN A 132 20.16 15.40 7.27
N ASN A 133 21.31 15.01 6.68
CA ASN A 133 21.52 15.13 5.24
C ASN A 133 20.77 14.04 4.44
N TYR A 134 20.18 13.05 5.13
CA TYR A 134 19.46 11.95 4.52
C TYR A 134 18.03 11.85 5.02
N ASP A 135 17.15 11.39 4.17
CA ASP A 135 15.86 10.86 4.57
C ASP A 135 15.96 9.40 5.08
N ALA A 136 14.88 8.87 5.61
CA ALA A 136 14.85 7.51 6.13
C ALA A 136 15.03 6.42 5.04
N GLU A 137 14.90 6.75 3.76
CA GLU A 137 15.12 5.82 2.65
C GLU A 137 16.61 5.57 2.41
N LEU A 138 17.42 6.64 2.47
CA LEU A 138 18.87 6.61 2.24
C LEU A 138 19.68 6.76 3.53
N ALA A 139 19.03 6.60 4.68
CA ALA A 139 19.67 6.72 5.99
C ALA A 139 20.84 5.73 6.16
N PRO A 140 21.89 6.08 6.94
CA PRO A 140 23.05 5.23 7.16
C PRO A 140 22.71 3.84 7.69
N CYS A 141 21.69 3.71 8.53
CA CYS A 141 21.23 2.46 9.12
C CYS A 141 20.67 1.45 8.08
N THR A 142 20.33 1.90 6.87
CA THR A 142 19.91 1.01 5.77
C THR A 142 21.01 0.00 5.41
N PHE A 143 22.28 0.40 5.59
CA PHE A 143 23.46 -0.39 5.21
C PHE A 143 24.28 -0.85 6.42
N ALA A 144 23.92 -0.44 7.64
CA ALA A 144 24.61 -0.74 8.88
C ALA A 144 23.63 -1.33 9.91
N PRO A 145 23.55 -2.67 10.01
CA PRO A 145 22.64 -3.33 10.94
C PRO A 145 22.81 -2.87 12.39
N THR A 146 24.05 -2.76 12.87
CA THR A 146 24.34 -2.32 14.25
C THR A 146 23.83 -0.91 14.54
N LEU A 147 23.98 0.03 13.60
CA LEU A 147 23.44 1.38 13.74
C LEU A 147 21.90 1.35 13.72
N ARG A 148 21.30 0.50 12.89
CA ARG A 148 19.85 0.32 12.86
C ARG A 148 19.33 -0.20 14.19
N ASP A 149 20.00 -1.20 14.78
CA ASP A 149 19.62 -1.79 16.06
C ASP A 149 19.71 -0.75 17.19
N THR A 150 20.74 0.09 17.20
CA THR A 150 20.87 1.20 18.14
C THR A 150 19.77 2.23 17.97
N CYS A 151 19.52 2.70 16.73
CA CYS A 151 18.43 3.65 16.43
C CYS A 151 17.08 3.12 16.85
N TRP A 152 16.88 1.82 16.67
CA TRP A 152 15.65 1.15 17.09
C TRP A 152 15.49 1.12 18.61
N ALA A 153 16.50 0.65 19.31
CA ALA A 153 16.49 0.56 20.78
C ALA A 153 16.28 1.92 21.45
N GLU A 154 16.75 2.99 20.83
CA GLU A 154 16.64 4.36 21.30
C GLU A 154 15.39 5.11 20.78
N ASN A 155 14.52 4.46 19.99
CA ASN A 155 13.35 5.05 19.32
C ASN A 155 13.68 6.32 18.50
N ARG A 156 14.85 6.40 17.91
CA ARG A 156 15.35 7.59 17.22
C ARG A 156 14.83 7.75 15.78
N CYS A 157 14.31 6.70 15.17
CA CYS A 157 13.90 6.76 13.78
C CYS A 157 12.49 7.33 13.60
N PRO A 158 12.30 8.54 13.05
CA PRO A 158 10.99 9.14 12.87
C PRO A 158 10.07 8.31 11.97
N TYR A 159 10.62 7.64 10.94
CA TYR A 159 9.85 6.77 10.08
C TYR A 159 9.33 5.53 10.81
N TYR A 160 10.19 4.83 11.56
CA TYR A 160 9.78 3.63 12.26
C TYR A 160 8.82 3.93 13.39
N ASN A 161 8.98 5.07 14.08
CA ASN A 161 8.03 5.51 15.09
C ASN A 161 6.65 5.78 14.47
N ALA A 162 6.58 6.61 13.41
CA ALA A 162 5.33 6.86 12.70
C ALA A 162 4.69 5.59 12.14
N ARG A 163 5.52 4.63 11.67
CA ARG A 163 5.02 3.34 11.20
C ARG A 163 4.41 2.51 12.33
N ASN A 164 5.08 2.41 13.47
CA ASN A 164 4.57 1.68 14.62
C ASN A 164 3.26 2.27 15.12
N GLU A 165 3.19 3.59 15.22
CA GLU A 165 1.98 4.31 15.59
C GLU A 165 0.85 3.99 14.61
N ALA A 166 1.07 4.15 13.31
CA ALA A 166 0.08 3.84 12.29
C ALA A 166 -0.38 2.37 12.30
N MET A 167 0.55 1.42 12.53
CA MET A 167 0.21 -0.01 12.59
C MET A 167 -0.62 -0.34 13.82
N LEU A 168 -0.37 0.29 14.96
CA LEU A 168 -1.07 0.06 16.23
C LEU A 168 -2.32 0.95 16.38
N SER A 169 -2.48 1.93 15.54
CA SER A 169 -3.60 2.87 15.59
C SER A 169 -4.95 2.19 15.33
N GLN A 170 -5.96 2.68 16.03
CA GLN A 170 -7.36 2.35 15.71
C GLN A 170 -7.77 2.92 14.35
N PHE A 171 -7.19 4.05 13.93
CA PHE A 171 -7.44 4.65 12.63
C PHE A 171 -6.16 5.23 12.03
N ALA A 172 -5.70 4.65 10.93
CA ALA A 172 -4.57 5.21 10.18
C ALA A 172 -4.90 5.38 8.70
N VAL A 173 -4.29 6.40 8.09
CA VAL A 173 -4.49 6.74 6.68
C VAL A 173 -3.18 6.57 5.92
N LEU A 174 -3.22 5.81 4.84
CA LEU A 174 -2.08 5.52 3.98
C LEU A 174 -2.46 5.77 2.52
N ASN A 175 -1.50 6.14 1.69
CA ASN A 175 -1.76 6.00 0.26
C ASN A 175 -1.53 4.55 -0.21
N TYR A 176 -2.15 4.17 -1.32
CA TYR A 176 -2.08 2.80 -1.86
C TYR A 176 -0.64 2.32 -2.04
N LYS A 177 0.24 3.17 -2.58
CA LYS A 177 1.66 2.84 -2.77
C LYS A 177 2.36 2.50 -1.46
N MET A 178 2.12 3.29 -0.40
CA MET A 178 2.69 3.03 0.92
C MET A 178 2.17 1.71 1.48
N PHE A 179 0.85 1.49 1.42
CA PHE A 179 0.22 0.26 1.88
C PHE A 179 0.79 -0.97 1.15
N LEU A 180 0.91 -0.93 -0.17
CA LEU A 180 1.48 -2.02 -0.97
C LEU A 180 2.96 -2.29 -0.66
N SER A 181 3.70 -1.28 -0.19
CA SER A 181 5.12 -1.41 0.17
C SER A 181 5.37 -2.01 1.56
N LEU A 182 4.36 -2.05 2.43
CA LEU A 182 4.48 -2.61 3.78
C LEU A 182 4.48 -4.14 3.75
N PRO A 183 5.15 -4.79 4.71
CA PRO A 183 5.07 -6.22 4.92
C PRO A 183 3.63 -6.70 5.13
N GLY A 184 3.28 -7.87 4.59
CA GLY A 184 1.92 -8.41 4.64
C GLY A 184 1.41 -8.66 6.07
N HIS A 185 2.26 -9.23 6.92
CA HIS A 185 1.92 -9.64 8.28
C HIS A 185 1.52 -8.51 9.23
N ILE A 186 1.93 -7.26 8.96
CA ILE A 186 1.58 -6.11 9.80
C ILE A 186 0.35 -5.32 9.32
N LYS A 187 -0.28 -5.72 8.21
CA LYS A 187 -1.32 -4.92 7.53
C LYS A 187 -2.75 -5.35 7.84
N ARG A 188 -2.97 -6.44 8.57
CA ARG A 188 -4.32 -6.98 8.79
C ARG A 188 -5.16 -6.05 9.66
N LYS A 189 -6.35 -5.70 9.18
CA LYS A 189 -7.28 -4.77 9.84
C LYS A 189 -8.71 -5.29 9.85
N ASN A 190 -9.52 -4.87 10.84
CA ASN A 190 -10.96 -5.13 10.84
C ASN A 190 -11.63 -4.50 9.62
N TYR A 191 -11.35 -3.21 9.39
CA TYR A 191 -11.89 -2.50 8.26
C TYR A 191 -10.78 -1.98 7.37
N LEU A 192 -10.95 -2.18 6.09
CA LEU A 192 -10.13 -1.58 5.05
C LEU A 192 -11.03 -0.70 4.19
N ILE A 193 -10.71 0.57 4.11
CA ILE A 193 -11.49 1.55 3.38
C ILE A 193 -10.67 2.00 2.19
N CYS A 194 -11.18 1.77 1.00
CA CYS A 194 -10.60 2.26 -0.25
C CYS A 194 -11.32 3.55 -0.64
N ASP A 195 -10.70 4.69 -0.36
CA ASP A 195 -11.24 5.99 -0.77
C ASP A 195 -10.79 6.33 -2.20
N GLU A 196 -11.63 7.04 -2.94
CA GLU A 196 -11.51 7.25 -4.39
C GLU A 196 -11.30 5.93 -5.16
N ALA A 197 -12.10 4.92 -4.81
CA ALA A 197 -11.95 3.56 -5.29
C ALA A 197 -12.15 3.39 -6.80
N SER A 198 -12.77 4.36 -7.50
CA SER A 198 -12.85 4.37 -8.97
C SER A 198 -11.48 4.33 -9.64
N GLU A 199 -10.44 4.85 -8.98
CA GLU A 199 -9.07 4.88 -9.48
C GLU A 199 -8.24 3.65 -9.07
N LEU A 200 -8.84 2.72 -8.30
CA LEU A 200 -8.10 1.61 -7.70
C LEU A 200 -7.55 0.63 -8.75
N GLU A 201 -8.29 0.38 -9.82
CA GLU A 201 -7.85 -0.48 -10.91
C GLU A 201 -6.59 0.08 -11.58
N ASP A 202 -6.64 1.34 -11.99
CA ASP A 202 -5.52 2.03 -12.61
C ASP A 202 -4.33 2.16 -11.67
N GLU A 203 -4.59 2.42 -10.38
CA GLU A 203 -3.54 2.49 -9.36
C GLU A 203 -2.83 1.15 -9.20
N LEU A 204 -3.55 0.04 -9.13
CA LEU A 204 -2.96 -1.29 -9.06
C LEU A 204 -2.11 -1.58 -10.30
N ILE A 205 -2.65 -1.39 -11.49
CA ILE A 205 -1.91 -1.61 -12.74
C ILE A 205 -0.64 -0.75 -12.76
N ARG A 206 -0.73 0.54 -12.43
CA ARG A 206 0.40 1.46 -12.38
C ARG A 206 1.48 1.06 -11.36
N GLN A 207 1.08 0.61 -10.17
CA GLN A 207 2.04 0.21 -9.12
C GLN A 207 2.78 -1.08 -9.43
N PHE A 208 2.19 -1.95 -10.24
CA PHE A 208 2.79 -3.20 -10.64
C PHE A 208 3.40 -3.17 -12.04
N SER A 209 3.23 -2.09 -12.81
CA SER A 209 3.93 -1.86 -14.07
C SER A 209 5.39 -1.46 -13.82
N ILE A 210 6.26 -1.85 -14.74
CA ILE A 210 7.68 -1.49 -14.70
C ILE A 210 8.17 -1.04 -16.06
N GLU A 211 8.93 0.03 -16.10
CA GLU A 211 9.72 0.45 -17.26
C GLU A 211 11.19 0.07 -17.04
N ILE A 212 11.73 -0.71 -17.94
CA ILE A 212 13.13 -1.13 -17.99
C ILE A 212 13.84 -0.28 -19.03
N ASN A 213 14.71 0.61 -18.57
CA ASN A 213 15.47 1.50 -19.43
C ASN A 213 16.93 1.00 -19.49
N TYR A 214 17.39 0.64 -20.72
CA TYR A 214 18.72 0.08 -20.94
C TYR A 214 19.86 1.03 -20.61
N GLU A 215 19.69 2.33 -20.78
CA GLU A 215 20.70 3.31 -20.40
C GLU A 215 20.90 3.34 -18.87
N LYS A 216 19.81 3.25 -18.10
CA LYS A 216 19.91 3.14 -16.64
C LYS A 216 20.60 1.85 -16.21
N LEU A 217 20.28 0.72 -16.84
CA LEU A 217 20.95 -0.55 -16.56
C LEU A 217 22.45 -0.48 -16.87
N SER A 218 22.80 0.08 -18.03
CA SER A 218 24.19 0.29 -18.42
C SER A 218 24.95 1.20 -17.45
N ASN A 219 24.35 2.32 -17.02
CA ASN A 219 24.94 3.25 -16.06
C ASN A 219 25.25 2.60 -14.71
N TYR A 220 24.53 1.54 -14.36
CA TYR A 220 24.77 0.75 -13.14
C TYR A 220 25.59 -0.52 -13.38
N ASN A 221 26.12 -0.72 -14.60
CA ASN A 221 26.87 -1.92 -15.04
C ASN A 221 26.08 -3.22 -14.88
N ILE A 222 24.76 -3.17 -15.14
CA ILE A 222 23.91 -4.35 -15.13
C ILE A 222 23.89 -4.92 -16.54
N ALA A 223 24.35 -6.16 -16.69
CA ALA A 223 24.31 -6.87 -17.98
C ALA A 223 22.86 -7.13 -18.39
N CYS A 224 22.49 -6.61 -19.55
CA CYS A 224 21.16 -6.82 -20.12
C CYS A 224 21.24 -6.72 -21.63
N GLU A 225 20.87 -7.80 -22.32
CA GLU A 225 20.75 -7.79 -23.78
C GLU A 225 19.46 -7.07 -24.21
N LEU A 226 19.51 -6.43 -25.38
CA LEU A 226 18.31 -5.80 -25.93
C LEU A 226 17.26 -6.86 -26.25
N LEU A 227 16.06 -6.70 -25.71
CA LEU A 227 14.94 -7.52 -26.08
C LEU A 227 14.42 -7.06 -27.45
N VAL A 228 14.53 -7.93 -28.46
CA VAL A 228 14.01 -7.69 -29.81
C VAL A 228 13.16 -8.90 -30.19
N THR A 229 11.98 -9.00 -29.64
CA THR A 229 11.04 -10.09 -29.90
C THR A 229 9.63 -9.71 -29.48
N ASP A 230 8.65 -10.30 -30.14
CA ASP A 230 7.23 -10.33 -29.77
C ASP A 230 6.83 -11.69 -29.15
N ASN A 231 7.76 -12.64 -29.10
CA ASN A 231 7.52 -13.97 -28.54
C ASN A 231 7.55 -13.93 -27.01
N ARG A 232 6.45 -14.34 -26.38
CA ARG A 232 6.26 -14.31 -24.93
C ARG A 232 7.24 -15.19 -24.17
N ASP A 233 7.58 -16.38 -24.68
CA ASP A 233 8.50 -17.30 -24.00
C ASP A 233 9.92 -16.74 -24.00
N ARG A 234 10.34 -16.13 -25.11
CA ARG A 234 11.63 -15.44 -25.19
C ARG A 234 11.68 -14.24 -24.26
N ALA A 235 10.60 -13.46 -24.19
CA ALA A 235 10.50 -12.33 -23.27
C ALA A 235 10.54 -12.79 -21.81
N TYR A 236 9.88 -13.89 -21.46
CA TYR A 236 9.94 -14.47 -20.12
C TYR A 236 11.35 -14.92 -19.75
N ASN A 237 12.03 -15.62 -20.64
CA ASN A 237 13.43 -16.03 -20.42
C ASN A 237 14.34 -14.81 -20.25
N TRP A 238 14.14 -13.76 -21.03
CA TRP A 238 14.87 -12.51 -20.89
C TRP A 238 14.64 -11.85 -19.51
N ILE A 239 13.38 -11.80 -19.04
CA ILE A 239 13.04 -11.31 -17.69
C ILE A 239 13.76 -12.13 -16.62
N SER A 240 13.76 -13.45 -16.75
CA SER A 240 14.40 -14.35 -15.80
C SER A 240 15.91 -14.11 -15.70
N VAL A 241 16.58 -13.94 -16.84
CA VAL A 241 18.01 -13.61 -16.89
C VAL A 241 18.28 -12.23 -16.29
N LEU A 242 17.46 -11.24 -16.61
CA LEU A 242 17.60 -9.90 -16.03
C LEU A 242 17.39 -9.91 -14.51
N LEU A 243 16.41 -10.66 -14.02
CA LEU A 243 16.15 -10.80 -12.58
C LEU A 243 17.34 -11.45 -11.86
N GLU A 244 17.94 -12.48 -12.45
CA GLU A 244 19.14 -13.13 -11.94
C GLU A 244 20.33 -12.15 -11.89
N ASN A 245 20.57 -11.40 -12.95
CA ASN A 245 21.65 -10.39 -13.00
C ASN A 245 21.46 -9.30 -11.92
N ILE A 246 20.24 -8.83 -11.73
CA ILE A 246 19.91 -7.86 -10.67
C ILE A 246 20.09 -8.46 -9.29
N SER A 247 19.69 -9.70 -9.06
CA SER A 247 19.87 -10.42 -7.80
C SER A 247 21.35 -10.55 -7.44
N ASN A 248 22.19 -10.91 -8.43
CA ASN A 248 23.63 -11.03 -8.26
C ASN A 248 24.29 -9.68 -7.93
N GLU A 249 23.94 -8.62 -8.66
CA GLU A 249 24.42 -7.26 -8.39
C GLU A 249 24.00 -6.76 -7.01
N LEU A 250 22.77 -7.04 -6.60
CA LEU A 250 22.25 -6.65 -5.30
C LEU A 250 22.98 -7.37 -4.16
N SER A 251 23.23 -8.68 -4.31
CA SER A 251 24.01 -9.48 -3.36
C SER A 251 25.46 -9.01 -3.26
N ALA A 252 26.08 -8.76 -4.39
CA ALA A 252 27.45 -8.21 -4.45
C ALA A 252 27.53 -6.82 -3.79
N PHE A 253 26.52 -5.97 -4.02
CA PHE A 253 26.44 -4.64 -3.41
C PHE A 253 26.35 -4.75 -1.88
N LEU A 254 25.48 -5.59 -1.35
CA LEU A 254 25.30 -5.77 0.09
C LEU A 254 26.57 -6.33 0.76
N SER A 255 27.24 -7.27 0.12
CA SER A 255 28.52 -7.79 0.59
C SER A 255 29.61 -6.73 0.66
N LYS A 256 29.63 -5.77 -0.29
CA LYS A 256 30.53 -4.61 -0.24
C LYS A 256 30.12 -3.62 0.85
N ALA A 257 28.81 -3.32 0.94
CA ALA A 257 28.27 -2.35 1.88
C ALA A 257 28.56 -2.75 3.33
N SER A 258 28.40 -4.05 3.67
CA SER A 258 28.69 -4.57 5.00
C SER A 258 30.16 -4.39 5.44
N LYS A 259 31.11 -4.38 4.47
CA LYS A 259 32.52 -4.18 4.74
C LYS A 259 32.93 -2.70 4.86
N LYS A 260 32.18 -1.78 4.25
CA LYS A 260 32.48 -0.34 4.20
C LYS A 260 32.04 0.46 5.44
N GLN A 261 31.38 -0.15 6.42
CA GLN A 261 30.96 0.48 7.68
C GLN A 261 30.41 1.91 7.48
N ASN A 262 29.37 2.08 6.69
CA ASN A 262 28.66 3.35 6.45
C ASN A 262 29.33 4.38 5.52
N LEU A 263 30.40 4.06 4.83
CA LEU A 263 31.08 4.97 3.89
C LEU A 263 30.55 4.87 2.45
N LEU A 264 29.27 4.55 2.27
CA LEU A 264 28.66 4.53 0.95
C LEU A 264 28.38 5.94 0.44
N SER A 265 28.77 6.20 -0.80
CA SER A 265 28.44 7.44 -1.49
C SER A 265 26.95 7.52 -1.78
N GLN A 266 26.44 8.74 -2.00
CA GLN A 266 25.03 8.94 -2.39
C GLN A 266 24.69 8.17 -3.68
N THR A 267 25.59 8.14 -4.66
CA THR A 267 25.40 7.38 -5.91
C THR A 267 25.26 5.88 -5.65
N GLU A 268 26.06 5.30 -4.75
CA GLU A 268 25.95 3.89 -4.37
C GLU A 268 24.61 3.59 -3.69
N LYS A 269 24.13 4.49 -2.82
CA LYS A 269 22.81 4.36 -2.16
C LYS A 269 21.67 4.39 -3.18
N ILE A 270 21.73 5.30 -4.16
CA ILE A 270 20.74 5.41 -5.24
C ILE A 270 20.77 4.13 -6.11
N LYS A 271 21.96 3.62 -6.45
CA LYS A 271 22.09 2.34 -7.17
C LYS A 271 21.40 1.20 -6.40
N TYR A 272 21.67 1.08 -5.10
CA TYR A 272 21.03 0.07 -4.27
C TYR A 272 19.49 0.16 -4.33
N GLN A 273 18.95 1.36 -4.18
CA GLN A 273 17.51 1.58 -4.22
C GLN A 273 16.90 1.20 -5.58
N PHE A 274 17.60 1.54 -6.66
CA PHE A 274 17.21 1.15 -8.01
C PHE A 274 17.18 -0.39 -8.15
N LEU A 275 18.25 -1.09 -7.74
CA LEU A 275 18.34 -2.54 -7.80
C LEU A 275 17.22 -3.22 -7.00
N LYS A 276 16.98 -2.76 -5.78
CA LYS A 276 15.94 -3.29 -4.89
C LYS A 276 14.55 -3.14 -5.49
N ASN A 277 14.23 -1.95 -6.01
CA ASN A 277 12.92 -1.69 -6.62
C ASN A 277 12.74 -2.51 -7.90
N MET A 278 13.77 -2.61 -8.74
CA MET A 278 13.76 -3.40 -9.97
C MET A 278 13.58 -4.88 -9.66
N HIS A 279 14.34 -5.43 -8.71
CA HIS A 279 14.21 -6.82 -8.27
C HIS A 279 12.77 -7.13 -7.83
N ARG A 280 12.21 -6.31 -6.94
CA ARG A 280 10.83 -6.47 -6.45
C ARG A 280 9.81 -6.47 -7.60
N SER A 281 9.89 -5.50 -8.49
CA SER A 281 8.93 -5.36 -9.59
C SER A 281 9.04 -6.51 -10.58
N LEU A 282 10.25 -6.92 -10.94
CA LEU A 282 10.48 -8.07 -11.83
C LEU A 282 10.00 -9.39 -11.22
N THR A 283 10.20 -9.59 -9.90
CA THR A 283 9.69 -10.77 -9.20
C THR A 283 8.17 -10.85 -9.29
N ILE A 284 7.48 -9.74 -9.07
CA ILE A 284 6.01 -9.69 -9.17
C ILE A 284 5.55 -9.95 -10.62
N ILE A 285 6.14 -9.29 -11.60
CA ILE A 285 5.83 -9.50 -13.03
C ILE A 285 6.09 -10.94 -13.44
N SER A 286 7.22 -11.54 -13.05
CA SER A 286 7.54 -12.93 -13.33
C SER A 286 6.48 -13.89 -12.77
N THR A 287 5.99 -13.64 -11.55
CA THR A 287 4.94 -14.44 -10.91
C THR A 287 3.60 -14.35 -11.64
N HIS A 288 3.30 -13.19 -12.23
CA HIS A 288 2.04 -12.92 -12.95
C HIS A 288 2.22 -12.85 -14.46
N TRP A 289 3.29 -13.38 -15.01
CA TRP A 289 3.69 -13.22 -16.41
C TRP A 289 2.59 -13.52 -17.44
N HIS A 290 1.80 -14.56 -17.20
CA HIS A 290 0.72 -14.98 -18.09
C HIS A 290 -0.43 -13.93 -18.19
N GLU A 291 -0.50 -13.00 -17.25
CA GLU A 291 -1.46 -11.90 -17.20
C GLU A 291 -0.82 -10.53 -17.47
N CYS A 292 0.43 -10.51 -17.94
CA CYS A 292 1.14 -9.28 -18.28
C CYS A 292 1.28 -9.13 -19.79
N GLU A 293 1.28 -7.89 -20.25
CA GLU A 293 1.72 -7.48 -21.56
C GLU A 293 3.10 -6.84 -21.50
N PHE A 294 3.81 -6.87 -22.63
CA PHE A 294 5.07 -6.18 -22.78
C PHE A 294 5.13 -5.41 -24.08
N VAL A 295 5.73 -4.23 -24.01
CA VAL A 295 5.99 -3.37 -25.16
C VAL A 295 7.49 -3.11 -25.27
N VAL A 296 8.06 -3.41 -26.41
CA VAL A 296 9.46 -3.13 -26.72
C VAL A 296 9.53 -1.87 -27.56
N ASP A 297 10.09 -0.81 -26.98
CA ASP A 297 10.36 0.44 -27.67
C ASP A 297 11.87 0.49 -28.00
N ILE A 298 12.21 0.09 -29.24
CA ILE A 298 13.60 -0.03 -29.69
C ILE A 298 14.26 1.35 -29.79
N ASP A 299 13.51 2.35 -30.25
CA ASP A 299 14.02 3.71 -30.48
C ASP A 299 14.40 4.39 -29.16
N SER A 300 13.55 4.24 -28.15
CA SER A 300 13.77 4.77 -26.80
C SER A 300 14.58 3.82 -25.90
N LYS A 301 15.01 2.68 -26.41
CA LYS A 301 15.77 1.64 -25.69
C LYS A 301 15.13 1.31 -24.34
N ARG A 302 13.85 0.94 -24.37
CA ARG A 302 13.09 0.58 -23.15
C ARG A 302 12.15 -0.58 -23.42
N VAL A 303 11.84 -1.29 -22.34
CA VAL A 303 10.78 -2.31 -22.29
C VAL A 303 9.82 -1.92 -21.18
N ILE A 304 8.53 -1.92 -21.51
CA ILE A 304 7.46 -1.67 -20.54
C ILE A 304 6.75 -3.01 -20.33
N LEU A 305 6.62 -3.40 -19.06
CA LEU A 305 5.88 -4.59 -18.64
C LEU A 305 4.69 -4.12 -17.82
N THR A 306 3.49 -4.53 -18.21
CA THR A 306 2.25 -4.05 -17.59
C THR A 306 1.28 -5.21 -17.35
N PRO A 307 0.75 -5.38 -16.12
CA PRO A 307 -0.36 -6.30 -15.89
C PRO A 307 -1.60 -5.89 -16.69
N LEU A 308 -2.32 -6.87 -17.24
CA LEU A 308 -3.52 -6.64 -18.04
C LEU A 308 -4.77 -6.38 -17.17
N HIS A 309 -4.80 -6.98 -15.98
CA HIS A 309 -5.98 -6.99 -15.14
C HIS A 309 -5.63 -6.73 -13.68
N ALA A 310 -6.45 -5.94 -13.01
CA ALA A 310 -6.29 -5.65 -11.60
C ALA A 310 -6.87 -6.75 -10.67
N ASN A 311 -7.73 -7.63 -11.18
CA ASN A 311 -8.43 -8.65 -10.39
C ASN A 311 -7.49 -9.60 -9.62
N THR A 312 -6.36 -9.96 -10.19
CA THR A 312 -5.35 -10.81 -9.55
C THR A 312 -4.42 -10.03 -8.64
N LEU A 313 -4.32 -8.72 -8.85
CA LEU A 313 -3.50 -7.81 -8.05
C LEU A 313 -4.23 -7.28 -6.81
N SER A 314 -5.56 -7.23 -6.87
CA SER A 314 -6.40 -6.72 -5.76
C SER A 314 -6.21 -7.49 -4.45
N LYS A 315 -5.79 -8.77 -4.52
CA LYS A 315 -5.43 -9.60 -3.36
C LYS A 315 -4.35 -8.97 -2.47
N TYR A 316 -3.42 -8.21 -3.05
CA TYR A 316 -2.38 -7.49 -2.30
C TYR A 316 -2.92 -6.38 -1.40
N ILE A 317 -4.19 -6.02 -1.60
CA ILE A 317 -4.96 -5.11 -0.74
C ILE A 317 -6.03 -5.88 0.04
N PHE A 318 -6.90 -6.60 -0.65
CA PHE A 318 -8.13 -7.16 -0.07
C PHE A 318 -7.91 -8.33 0.91
N ASN A 319 -6.76 -9.00 0.86
CA ASN A 319 -6.42 -10.04 1.84
C ASN A 319 -6.12 -9.48 3.23
N HIS A 320 -5.93 -8.17 3.36
CA HIS A 320 -5.56 -7.53 4.61
C HIS A 320 -6.73 -6.85 5.34
N GLY A 321 -7.95 -6.90 4.79
CA GLY A 321 -9.18 -6.43 5.46
C GLY A 321 -10.14 -7.58 5.73
N GLU A 322 -10.73 -7.63 6.94
CA GLU A 322 -11.84 -8.55 7.22
C GLU A 322 -13.12 -8.05 6.55
N LYS A 323 -13.35 -6.74 6.61
CA LYS A 323 -14.45 -6.03 5.98
C LYS A 323 -13.91 -4.88 5.16
N ILE A 324 -14.39 -4.71 3.95
CA ILE A 324 -13.84 -3.77 2.98
C ILE A 324 -14.94 -2.88 2.45
N VAL A 325 -14.70 -1.56 2.52
CA VAL A 325 -15.59 -0.56 1.94
C VAL A 325 -14.84 0.18 0.83
N LEU A 326 -15.35 0.08 -0.39
CA LEU A 326 -14.85 0.82 -1.53
C LEU A 326 -15.76 2.04 -1.75
N MET A 327 -15.22 3.23 -1.59
CA MET A 327 -15.96 4.49 -1.70
C MET A 327 -15.46 5.32 -2.87
N SER A 328 -16.36 5.81 -3.70
CA SER A 328 -16.05 6.79 -4.74
C SER A 328 -17.27 7.62 -5.09
N ALA A 329 -17.03 8.79 -5.68
CA ALA A 329 -18.10 9.65 -6.22
C ALA A 329 -18.60 9.19 -7.59
N THR A 330 -17.80 8.38 -8.31
CA THR A 330 -17.98 8.13 -9.75
C THR A 330 -17.86 6.63 -10.08
N ILE A 331 -18.77 5.81 -9.58
CA ILE A 331 -18.86 4.40 -10.00
C ILE A 331 -20.02 4.28 -11.00
N ILE A 332 -19.68 4.29 -12.30
CA ILE A 332 -20.67 4.30 -13.39
C ILE A 332 -21.38 2.95 -13.50
N ASP A 333 -20.62 1.87 -13.49
CA ASP A 333 -21.14 0.49 -13.53
C ASP A 333 -20.49 -0.33 -12.40
N HIS A 334 -21.22 -0.51 -11.32
CA HIS A 334 -20.74 -1.23 -10.16
C HIS A 334 -20.44 -2.71 -10.42
N LYS A 335 -21.10 -3.34 -11.42
CA LYS A 335 -20.85 -4.75 -11.76
C LYS A 335 -19.56 -4.91 -12.51
N HIS A 336 -19.30 -4.01 -13.47
CA HIS A 336 -18.04 -3.98 -14.18
C HIS A 336 -16.88 -3.67 -13.23
N PHE A 337 -17.04 -2.66 -12.38
CA PHE A 337 -16.07 -2.26 -11.36
C PHE A 337 -15.73 -3.41 -10.39
N ALA A 338 -16.76 -4.10 -9.86
CA ALA A 338 -16.55 -5.26 -8.99
C ALA A 338 -15.78 -6.38 -9.72
N LYS A 339 -16.14 -6.67 -10.97
CA LYS A 339 -15.51 -7.69 -11.79
C LYS A 339 -14.05 -7.36 -12.09
N SER A 340 -13.72 -6.11 -12.43
CA SER A 340 -12.35 -5.68 -12.73
C SER A 340 -11.41 -5.81 -11.52
N LEU A 341 -11.96 -5.76 -10.30
CA LEU A 341 -11.25 -5.99 -9.04
C LEU A 341 -11.38 -7.42 -8.49
N GLY A 342 -12.03 -8.34 -9.23
CA GLY A 342 -12.22 -9.73 -8.81
C GLY A 342 -13.21 -9.92 -7.66
N ILE A 343 -14.09 -8.97 -7.42
CA ILE A 343 -15.12 -9.00 -6.36
C ILE A 343 -16.38 -9.65 -6.93
N THR A 344 -16.83 -10.75 -6.34
CA THR A 344 -18.01 -11.51 -6.80
C THR A 344 -19.21 -11.39 -5.87
N ASP A 345 -18.98 -11.18 -4.56
CA ASP A 345 -20.02 -11.04 -3.55
C ASP A 345 -19.85 -9.73 -2.77
N TYR A 346 -20.77 -8.81 -2.95
CA TYR A 346 -20.75 -7.48 -2.36
C TYR A 346 -22.15 -6.89 -2.18
N GLU A 347 -22.26 -5.87 -1.35
CA GLU A 347 -23.42 -4.97 -1.29
C GLU A 347 -23.08 -3.69 -2.05
N TYR A 348 -24.04 -3.19 -2.86
CA TYR A 348 -23.91 -1.91 -3.54
C TYR A 348 -24.82 -0.87 -2.91
N ILE A 349 -24.25 0.25 -2.54
CA ILE A 349 -24.95 1.39 -1.94
C ILE A 349 -24.75 2.59 -2.87
N GLU A 350 -25.83 3.13 -3.40
CA GLU A 350 -25.82 4.35 -4.19
C GLU A 350 -26.48 5.48 -3.42
N VAL A 351 -25.80 6.60 -3.39
CA VAL A 351 -26.25 7.82 -2.71
C VAL A 351 -26.57 8.86 -3.75
N GLU A 352 -27.82 9.28 -3.79
CA GLU A 352 -28.23 10.37 -4.68
C GLU A 352 -27.52 11.66 -4.30
N SER A 353 -27.04 12.41 -5.31
CA SER A 353 -26.45 13.71 -5.10
C SER A 353 -27.53 14.69 -4.63
N THR A 354 -27.30 15.30 -3.46
CA THR A 354 -28.13 16.43 -2.98
C THR A 354 -27.67 17.77 -3.57
N PHE A 355 -26.70 17.75 -4.48
CA PHE A 355 -26.18 18.94 -5.13
C PHE A 355 -27.23 19.52 -6.08
N ASP A 356 -27.62 20.77 -5.83
CA ASP A 356 -28.51 21.54 -6.71
C ASP A 356 -27.66 22.41 -7.65
N PRO A 357 -27.54 22.06 -8.96
CA PRO A 357 -26.71 22.82 -9.89
C PRO A 357 -27.16 24.29 -10.02
N ALA A 358 -28.44 24.57 -9.71
CA ALA A 358 -28.96 25.95 -9.79
C ALA A 358 -28.46 26.85 -8.67
N LYS A 359 -27.98 26.26 -7.54
CA LYS A 359 -27.46 27.00 -6.38
C LYS A 359 -25.97 27.19 -6.40
N SER A 360 -25.25 26.50 -7.27
CA SER A 360 -23.79 26.61 -7.42
C SER A 360 -23.43 26.52 -8.91
N PRO A 361 -23.71 27.55 -9.69
CA PRO A 361 -23.28 27.62 -11.09
C PRO A 361 -21.75 27.59 -11.12
N ILE A 362 -21.19 26.72 -11.97
CA ILE A 362 -19.76 26.67 -12.28
C ILE A 362 -19.38 27.87 -13.13
#